data_b607425bfc92c823689cb031dc8b813b
#
_entry.id   b607425bfc92c823689cb031dc8b813b
#
_cell.length_a   1.000
_cell.length_b   1.000
_cell.length_c   1.000
_cell.angle_alpha   90.00
_cell.angle_beta   90.00
_cell.angle_gamma   90.00
#
_symmetry.space_group_name_H-M   'P 1'
#
loop_
_entity.id
_entity.type
_entity.pdbx_description
1 polymer ?
#
loop_
_entity_poly.entity_id
_entity_poly.type
_entity_poly.pdbx_seq_one_letter_code
_entity_poly.pdbx_strand_id
1 'polypeptide(L)'
;MSRVAFIGCGNMGSALARAACASVGPDQVYLANRTYAKAEALAQELGCHAFHDNAQAFEEADYLFLCVKPHLLSGVLAELGPSLERCPTKVLISVAAGVTLDTLRSFLPAKAQDAPLLRLMPNTCVEIGQGMSALCAAPSAQPHHIQAVQEILDRSGRVDLMDEAHMDAFTSVAGCGPAYVYPFIEALADGGVMVGLPRKQAMEYAAQMLMGAAAMVLESGQHPGALKDAVCSPGGSTIAGVAALEANGLRHAAIQAVLAAYEKNKQLGKQ
;
A
#
# COMPACT_ATOMS: atom_id res chain seq x y z
N MET A 1 -19.90 -7.65 -11.78
CA MET A 1 -19.06 -6.64 -11.12
C MET A 1 -18.86 -7.09 -9.68
N SER A 2 -17.66 -6.98 -9.14
CA SER A 2 -17.32 -7.43 -7.78
C SER A 2 -17.84 -6.42 -6.75
N ARG A 3 -18.61 -6.89 -5.76
CA ARG A 3 -19.06 -6.07 -4.62
C ARG A 3 -17.99 -6.11 -3.53
N VAL A 4 -17.63 -4.94 -3.02
CA VAL A 4 -16.45 -4.79 -2.17
C VAL A 4 -16.81 -4.07 -0.88
N ALA A 5 -16.47 -4.65 0.26
CA ALA A 5 -16.59 -3.98 1.56
C ALA A 5 -15.22 -3.61 2.13
N PHE A 6 -15.18 -2.48 2.83
CA PHE A 6 -14.02 -2.02 3.60
C PHE A 6 -14.42 -1.87 5.06
N ILE A 7 -13.79 -2.63 5.95
CA ILE A 7 -13.91 -2.45 7.39
C ILE A 7 -12.70 -1.66 7.90
N GLY A 8 -12.96 -0.43 8.31
CA GLY A 8 -11.94 0.52 8.76
C GLY A 8 -11.65 1.62 7.74
N CYS A 9 -12.21 2.81 7.96
CA CYS A 9 -12.04 4.01 7.14
C CYS A 9 -10.94 4.94 7.73
N GLY A 10 -9.77 4.36 8.02
CA GLY A 10 -8.55 5.13 8.33
C GLY A 10 -7.85 5.54 7.03
N ASN A 11 -6.65 6.17 7.13
CA ASN A 11 -5.93 6.68 5.96
C ASN A 11 -5.82 5.64 4.83
N MET A 12 -5.36 4.42 5.14
CA MET A 12 -5.19 3.38 4.13
C MET A 12 -6.53 2.84 3.61
N GLY A 13 -7.49 2.57 4.50
CA GLY A 13 -8.81 2.07 4.08
C GLY A 13 -9.55 3.07 3.21
N SER A 14 -9.47 4.37 3.54
CA SER A 14 -10.06 5.43 2.73
C SER A 14 -9.40 5.54 1.35
N ALA A 15 -8.07 5.47 1.28
CA ALA A 15 -7.35 5.51 0.01
C ALA A 15 -7.70 4.33 -0.91
N LEU A 16 -7.75 3.11 -0.36
CA LEU A 16 -8.15 1.91 -1.11
C LEU A 16 -9.63 1.95 -1.52
N ALA A 17 -10.51 2.45 -0.67
CA ALA A 17 -11.93 2.62 -1.02
C ALA A 17 -12.13 3.62 -2.16
N ARG A 18 -11.38 4.73 -2.20
CA ARG A 18 -11.37 5.68 -3.32
C ARG A 18 -10.94 5.00 -4.62
N ALA A 19 -9.85 4.24 -4.58
CA ALA A 19 -9.37 3.50 -5.74
C ALA A 19 -10.42 2.47 -6.20
N ALA A 20 -11.04 1.72 -5.29
CA ALA A 20 -12.09 0.77 -5.61
C ALA A 20 -13.32 1.44 -6.24
N CYS A 21 -13.80 2.57 -5.68
CA CYS A 21 -14.91 3.33 -6.29
C CYS A 21 -14.59 3.77 -7.71
N ALA A 22 -13.34 4.19 -7.96
CA ALA A 22 -12.90 4.59 -9.30
C ALA A 22 -12.74 3.41 -10.27
N SER A 23 -12.49 2.19 -9.77
CA SER A 23 -12.30 0.98 -10.58
C SER A 23 -13.62 0.25 -10.86
N VAL A 24 -14.40 -0.06 -9.80
CA VAL A 24 -15.61 -0.90 -9.92
C VAL A 24 -16.93 -0.12 -9.87
N GLY A 25 -16.87 1.18 -9.60
CA GLY A 25 -18.03 2.07 -9.41
C GLY A 25 -18.49 2.15 -7.95
N PRO A 26 -18.97 3.32 -7.52
CA PRO A 26 -19.33 3.57 -6.12
C PRO A 26 -20.49 2.70 -5.62
N ASP A 27 -21.43 2.34 -6.48
CA ASP A 27 -22.56 1.48 -6.13
C ASP A 27 -22.15 0.06 -5.69
N GLN A 28 -20.91 -0.34 -5.96
CA GLN A 28 -20.35 -1.65 -5.59
C GLN A 28 -19.52 -1.60 -4.32
N VAL A 29 -19.40 -0.43 -3.66
CA VAL A 29 -18.50 -0.23 -2.51
C VAL A 29 -19.27 0.01 -1.23
N TYR A 30 -18.94 -0.74 -0.19
CA TYR A 30 -19.61 -0.77 1.10
C TYR A 30 -18.61 -0.46 2.20
N LEU A 31 -18.89 0.53 3.04
CA LEU A 31 -17.98 0.98 4.09
C LEU A 31 -18.54 0.69 5.47
N ALA A 32 -17.71 0.18 6.36
CA ALA A 32 -18.02 0.11 7.78
C ALA A 32 -16.82 0.61 8.62
N ASN A 33 -17.12 1.29 9.72
CA ASN A 33 -16.08 1.77 10.62
C ASN A 33 -16.64 1.90 12.03
N ARG A 34 -15.84 1.55 13.05
CA ARG A 34 -16.22 1.67 14.47
C ARG A 34 -16.85 3.04 14.82
N THR A 35 -16.30 4.12 14.26
CA THR A 35 -16.90 5.45 14.33
C THR A 35 -17.67 5.66 13.03
N TYR A 36 -18.97 5.41 13.04
CA TYR A 36 -19.84 5.45 11.84
C TYR A 36 -19.71 6.75 11.06
N ALA A 37 -19.65 7.90 11.72
CA ALA A 37 -19.51 9.20 11.05
C ALA A 37 -18.32 9.28 10.08
N LYS A 38 -17.24 8.49 10.28
CA LYS A 38 -16.13 8.43 9.33
C LYS A 38 -16.49 7.66 8.07
N ALA A 39 -17.20 6.55 8.19
CA ALA A 39 -17.68 5.78 7.05
C ALA A 39 -18.73 6.58 6.27
N GLU A 40 -19.66 7.22 6.98
CA GLU A 40 -20.71 8.05 6.39
C GLU A 40 -20.13 9.24 5.60
N ALA A 41 -19.21 10.01 6.19
CA ALA A 41 -18.57 11.13 5.52
C ALA A 41 -17.82 10.70 4.25
N LEU A 42 -17.08 9.58 4.31
CA LEU A 42 -16.38 9.03 3.15
C LEU A 42 -17.38 8.52 2.10
N ALA A 43 -18.45 7.87 2.52
CA ALA A 43 -19.48 7.38 1.60
C ALA A 43 -20.20 8.52 0.88
N GLN A 44 -20.53 9.61 1.58
CA GLN A 44 -21.08 10.81 0.97
C GLN A 44 -20.14 11.45 -0.05
N GLU A 45 -18.85 11.51 0.28
CA GLU A 45 -17.82 12.03 -0.63
C GLU A 45 -17.71 11.19 -1.91
N LEU A 46 -17.74 9.85 -1.77
CA LEU A 46 -17.52 8.91 -2.88
C LEU A 46 -18.79 8.52 -3.63
N GLY A 47 -19.95 8.80 -3.06
CA GLY A 47 -21.24 8.34 -3.59
C GLY A 47 -21.48 6.84 -3.38
N CYS A 48 -20.84 6.23 -2.38
CA CYS A 48 -20.97 4.79 -2.06
C CYS A 48 -21.81 4.56 -0.80
N HIS A 49 -21.79 3.34 -0.25
CA HIS A 49 -22.67 2.93 0.83
C HIS A 49 -21.93 2.88 2.17
N ALA A 50 -22.55 3.33 3.26
CA ALA A 50 -22.03 3.19 4.62
C ALA A 50 -22.99 2.39 5.50
N PHE A 51 -22.43 1.51 6.33
CA PHE A 51 -23.16 0.68 7.27
C PHE A 51 -22.67 0.93 8.71
N HIS A 52 -23.59 0.83 9.66
CA HIS A 52 -23.29 0.93 11.08
C HIS A 52 -22.59 -0.32 11.62
N ASP A 53 -22.81 -1.47 10.97
CA ASP A 53 -22.41 -2.80 11.40
C ASP A 53 -21.48 -3.43 10.36
N ASN A 54 -20.37 -3.99 10.83
CA ASN A 54 -19.40 -4.70 10.00
C ASN A 54 -20.03 -5.92 9.30
N ALA A 55 -20.94 -6.64 9.98
CA ALA A 55 -21.60 -7.81 9.41
C ALA A 55 -22.53 -7.43 8.24
N GLN A 56 -23.24 -6.31 8.32
CA GLN A 56 -24.08 -5.82 7.20
C GLN A 56 -23.22 -5.50 5.98
N ALA A 57 -22.12 -4.77 6.16
CA ALA A 57 -21.21 -4.46 5.04
C ALA A 57 -20.59 -5.75 4.44
N PHE A 58 -20.24 -6.73 5.29
CA PHE A 58 -19.73 -8.02 4.85
C PHE A 58 -20.79 -8.82 4.05
N GLU A 59 -22.04 -8.83 4.47
CA GLU A 59 -23.11 -9.60 3.82
C GLU A 59 -23.40 -9.11 2.40
N GLU A 60 -23.26 -7.81 2.15
CA GLU A 60 -23.46 -7.22 0.83
C GLU A 60 -22.29 -7.49 -0.15
N ALA A 61 -21.08 -7.71 0.34
CA ALA A 61 -19.88 -7.79 -0.48
C ALA A 61 -19.47 -9.23 -0.81
N ASP A 62 -18.74 -9.40 -1.91
CA ASP A 62 -18.06 -10.64 -2.28
C ASP A 62 -16.59 -10.63 -1.80
N TYR A 63 -16.00 -9.44 -1.69
CA TYR A 63 -14.62 -9.17 -1.27
C TYR A 63 -14.61 -8.24 -0.07
N LEU A 64 -13.96 -8.65 1.02
CA LEU A 64 -13.86 -7.86 2.24
C LEU A 64 -12.43 -7.42 2.51
N PHE A 65 -12.17 -6.13 2.49
CA PHE A 65 -10.92 -5.52 2.92
C PHE A 65 -10.94 -5.20 4.40
N LEU A 66 -10.04 -5.83 5.16
CA LEU A 66 -9.84 -5.62 6.59
C LEU A 66 -8.76 -4.54 6.79
N CYS A 67 -9.20 -3.30 6.89
CA CYS A 67 -8.35 -2.10 6.97
C CYS A 67 -8.19 -1.57 8.41
N VAL A 68 -8.24 -2.48 9.38
CA VAL A 68 -8.07 -2.17 10.80
C VAL A 68 -6.62 -2.38 11.25
N LYS A 69 -6.27 -1.84 12.41
CA LYS A 69 -4.94 -2.07 13.00
C LYS A 69 -4.76 -3.55 13.38
N PRO A 70 -3.52 -4.10 13.33
CA PRO A 70 -3.25 -5.53 13.57
C PRO A 70 -3.91 -6.09 14.84
N HIS A 71 -3.79 -5.39 15.96
CA HIS A 71 -4.34 -5.80 17.25
C HIS A 71 -5.89 -5.81 17.33
N LEU A 72 -6.58 -5.29 16.33
CA LEU A 72 -8.05 -5.29 16.25
C LEU A 72 -8.60 -6.41 15.37
N LEU A 73 -7.77 -7.07 14.55
CA LEU A 73 -8.21 -8.06 13.58
C LEU A 73 -8.95 -9.24 14.22
N SER A 74 -8.41 -9.82 15.29
CA SER A 74 -9.03 -10.95 15.97
C SER A 74 -10.44 -10.62 16.48
N GLY A 75 -10.61 -9.42 17.04
CA GLY A 75 -11.91 -8.95 17.51
C GLY A 75 -12.92 -8.74 16.37
N VAL A 76 -12.48 -8.13 15.26
CA VAL A 76 -13.33 -7.92 14.08
C VAL A 76 -13.73 -9.25 13.43
N LEU A 77 -12.79 -10.20 13.30
CA LEU A 77 -13.10 -11.53 12.75
C LEU A 77 -13.97 -12.37 13.67
N ALA A 78 -13.83 -12.22 14.99
CA ALA A 78 -14.73 -12.85 15.95
C ALA A 78 -16.16 -12.28 15.86
N GLU A 79 -16.31 -10.97 15.70
CA GLU A 79 -17.60 -10.31 15.46
C GLU A 79 -18.26 -10.81 14.17
N LEU A 80 -17.49 -10.96 13.09
CA LEU A 80 -17.95 -11.50 11.82
C LEU A 80 -18.18 -13.01 11.80
N GLY A 81 -17.78 -13.73 12.84
CA GLY A 81 -17.81 -15.20 12.91
C GLY A 81 -19.12 -15.81 12.41
N PRO A 82 -20.31 -15.41 12.94
CA PRO A 82 -21.59 -15.93 12.47
C PRO A 82 -21.86 -15.72 10.98
N SER A 83 -21.47 -14.57 10.43
CA SER A 83 -21.63 -14.24 9.02
C SER A 83 -20.62 -14.99 8.14
N LEU A 84 -19.39 -15.17 8.61
CA LEU A 84 -18.37 -16.00 7.96
C LEU A 84 -18.80 -17.47 7.86
N GLU A 85 -19.42 -18.02 8.92
CA GLU A 85 -19.93 -19.40 8.88
C GLU A 85 -21.08 -19.60 7.89
N ARG A 86 -21.90 -18.56 7.68
CA ARG A 86 -22.99 -18.57 6.67
C ARG A 86 -22.48 -18.39 5.24
N CYS A 87 -21.41 -17.62 5.06
CA CYS A 87 -20.86 -17.25 3.76
C CYS A 87 -19.35 -17.52 3.67
N PRO A 88 -18.90 -18.79 3.78
CA PRO A 88 -17.48 -19.15 3.88
C PRO A 88 -16.71 -18.97 2.55
N THR A 89 -17.38 -18.66 1.45
CA THR A 89 -16.76 -18.49 0.14
C THR A 89 -16.38 -17.04 -0.16
N LYS A 90 -16.73 -16.08 0.69
CA LYS A 90 -16.34 -14.67 0.51
C LYS A 90 -14.85 -14.48 0.74
N VAL A 91 -14.26 -13.62 -0.08
CA VAL A 91 -12.81 -13.39 -0.08
C VAL A 91 -12.43 -12.38 0.99
N LEU A 92 -11.48 -12.72 1.85
CA LEU A 92 -10.96 -11.84 2.90
C LEU A 92 -9.58 -11.31 2.50
N ILE A 93 -9.41 -9.99 2.51
CA ILE A 93 -8.16 -9.31 2.18
C ILE A 93 -7.71 -8.50 3.40
N SER A 94 -6.61 -8.89 4.03
CA SER A 94 -6.02 -8.13 5.14
C SER A 94 -4.98 -7.15 4.66
N VAL A 95 -5.06 -5.89 5.13
CA VAL A 95 -4.01 -4.87 4.91
C VAL A 95 -3.16 -4.61 6.16
N ALA A 96 -3.28 -5.46 7.17
CA ALA A 96 -2.59 -5.30 8.43
C ALA A 96 -1.11 -5.70 8.32
N ALA A 97 -0.21 -4.77 8.64
CA ALA A 97 1.22 -5.05 8.68
C ALA A 97 1.56 -6.08 9.76
N GLY A 98 2.49 -7.00 9.46
CA GLY A 98 2.99 -7.99 10.41
C GLY A 98 2.05 -9.18 10.70
N VAL A 99 0.84 -9.23 10.13
CA VAL A 99 -0.09 -10.36 10.30
C VAL A 99 0.02 -11.29 9.09
N THR A 100 0.46 -12.53 9.33
CA THR A 100 0.60 -13.55 8.27
C THR A 100 -0.74 -14.17 7.91
N LEU A 101 -0.79 -14.83 6.75
CA LEU A 101 -1.97 -15.59 6.31
C LEU A 101 -2.35 -16.69 7.31
N ASP A 102 -1.36 -17.36 7.92
CA ASP A 102 -1.61 -18.39 8.94
C ASP A 102 -2.18 -17.78 10.23
N THR A 103 -1.64 -16.62 10.66
CA THR A 103 -2.20 -15.89 11.81
C THR A 103 -3.63 -15.42 11.51
N LEU A 104 -3.87 -14.89 10.31
CA LEU A 104 -5.20 -14.46 9.90
C LEU A 104 -6.19 -15.63 9.90
N ARG A 105 -5.77 -16.78 9.37
CA ARG A 105 -6.56 -18.03 9.38
C ARG A 105 -6.90 -18.48 10.79
N SER A 106 -5.97 -18.38 11.74
CA SER A 106 -6.20 -18.79 13.13
C SER A 106 -7.32 -18.00 13.83
N PHE A 107 -7.67 -16.82 13.34
CA PHE A 107 -8.78 -16.02 13.86
C PHE A 107 -10.15 -16.39 13.28
N LEU A 108 -10.19 -17.24 12.24
CA LEU A 108 -11.44 -17.63 11.60
C LEU A 108 -12.17 -18.73 12.39
N PRO A 109 -13.51 -18.73 12.39
CA PRO A 109 -14.26 -19.83 12.98
C PRO A 109 -14.04 -21.14 12.20
N ALA A 110 -14.27 -22.29 12.87
CA ALA A 110 -13.95 -23.62 12.33
C ALA A 110 -14.58 -23.87 10.94
N LYS A 111 -15.79 -23.39 10.69
CA LYS A 111 -16.47 -23.57 9.41
C LYS A 111 -16.00 -22.65 8.29
N ALA A 112 -15.19 -21.64 8.61
CA ALA A 112 -14.64 -20.69 7.63
C ALA A 112 -13.12 -20.83 7.47
N GLN A 113 -12.50 -21.91 7.94
CA GLN A 113 -11.05 -22.14 7.85
C GLN A 113 -10.56 -22.22 6.39
N ASP A 114 -11.42 -22.63 5.47
CA ASP A 114 -11.10 -22.72 4.03
C ASP A 114 -11.50 -21.46 3.24
N ALA A 115 -11.92 -20.38 3.92
CA ALA A 115 -12.24 -19.13 3.25
C ALA A 115 -11.04 -18.64 2.43
N PRO A 116 -11.26 -18.06 1.24
CA PRO A 116 -10.19 -17.48 0.44
C PRO A 116 -9.56 -16.28 1.17
N LEU A 117 -8.27 -16.41 1.52
CA LEU A 117 -7.51 -15.38 2.23
C LEU A 117 -6.44 -14.78 1.32
N LEU A 118 -6.37 -13.46 1.32
CA LEU A 118 -5.29 -12.68 0.71
C LEU A 118 -4.72 -11.68 1.71
N ARG A 119 -3.45 -11.37 1.56
CA ARG A 119 -2.78 -10.31 2.30
C ARG A 119 -2.27 -9.27 1.31
N LEU A 120 -2.66 -8.04 1.52
CA LEU A 120 -2.26 -6.88 0.71
C LEU A 120 -1.39 -5.95 1.55
N MET A 121 -0.25 -5.56 1.03
CA MET A 121 0.62 -4.55 1.65
C MET A 121 0.78 -3.36 0.71
N PRO A 122 -0.07 -2.33 0.84
CA PRO A 122 0.02 -1.11 0.06
C PRO A 122 0.97 -0.09 0.71
N ASN A 123 1.34 0.94 -0.05
CA ASN A 123 1.96 2.15 0.50
C ASN A 123 1.03 3.36 0.38
N THR A 124 1.40 4.48 1.00
CA THR A 124 0.58 5.70 1.07
C THR A 124 0.32 6.35 -0.30
N CYS A 125 1.14 6.07 -1.32
CA CYS A 125 0.98 6.62 -2.66
C CYS A 125 -0.25 6.07 -3.40
N VAL A 126 -0.94 5.06 -2.85
CA VAL A 126 -2.26 4.60 -3.37
C VAL A 126 -3.30 5.73 -3.35
N GLU A 127 -3.15 6.72 -2.46
CA GLU A 127 -4.07 7.86 -2.35
C GLU A 127 -4.15 8.69 -3.64
N ILE A 128 -3.07 8.72 -4.40
CA ILE A 128 -2.98 9.44 -5.68
C ILE A 128 -2.91 8.51 -6.90
N GLY A 129 -3.23 7.22 -6.74
CA GLY A 129 -3.15 6.24 -7.82
C GLY A 129 -1.74 5.86 -8.26
N GLN A 130 -0.72 6.20 -7.48
CA GLN A 130 0.70 5.92 -7.75
C GLN A 130 1.30 4.95 -6.71
N GLY A 131 0.45 4.13 -6.13
CA GLY A 131 0.86 3.16 -5.13
C GLY A 131 1.64 1.99 -5.72
N MET A 132 2.43 1.36 -4.84
CA MET A 132 2.99 0.04 -5.07
C MET A 132 2.48 -0.87 -3.96
N SER A 133 1.79 -1.94 -4.32
CA SER A 133 1.20 -2.91 -3.40
C SER A 133 1.72 -4.31 -3.69
N ALA A 134 2.04 -5.06 -2.63
CA ALA A 134 2.25 -6.49 -2.71
C ALA A 134 0.98 -7.24 -2.33
N LEU A 135 0.64 -8.26 -3.09
CA LEU A 135 -0.46 -9.17 -2.83
C LEU A 135 0.09 -10.58 -2.66
N CYS A 136 -0.27 -11.27 -1.60
CA CYS A 136 -0.05 -12.71 -1.48
C CYS A 136 -1.36 -13.42 -1.16
N ALA A 137 -1.42 -14.70 -1.53
CA ALA A 137 -2.63 -15.49 -1.47
C ALA A 137 -2.40 -16.79 -0.70
N ALA A 138 -3.31 -17.14 0.19
CA ALA A 138 -3.34 -18.48 0.79
C ALA A 138 -3.71 -19.54 -0.26
N PRO A 139 -3.39 -20.83 -0.04
CA PRO A 139 -3.78 -21.91 -0.95
C PRO A 139 -5.29 -22.04 -1.17
N SER A 140 -6.11 -21.51 -0.27
CA SER A 140 -7.58 -21.45 -0.41
C SER A 140 -8.05 -20.43 -1.44
N ALA A 141 -7.23 -19.43 -1.78
CA ALA A 141 -7.56 -18.40 -2.78
C ALA A 141 -7.25 -18.90 -4.20
N GLN A 142 -8.22 -18.78 -5.09
CA GLN A 142 -8.11 -19.20 -6.48
C GLN A 142 -7.59 -18.05 -7.36
N PRO A 143 -7.03 -18.34 -8.56
CA PRO A 143 -6.52 -17.31 -9.47
C PRO A 143 -7.50 -16.20 -9.81
N HIS A 144 -8.80 -16.52 -9.94
CA HIS A 144 -9.82 -15.51 -10.21
C HIS A 144 -10.05 -14.54 -9.04
N HIS A 145 -9.81 -14.97 -7.79
CA HIS A 145 -9.87 -14.08 -6.62
C HIS A 145 -8.73 -13.05 -6.67
N ILE A 146 -7.53 -13.50 -7.05
CA ILE A 146 -6.34 -12.65 -7.19
C ILE A 146 -6.58 -11.60 -8.29
N GLN A 147 -7.03 -12.05 -9.45
CA GLN A 147 -7.35 -11.17 -10.58
C GLN A 147 -8.41 -10.13 -10.20
N ALA A 148 -9.49 -10.55 -9.53
CA ALA A 148 -10.54 -9.62 -9.11
C ALA A 148 -10.02 -8.56 -8.13
N VAL A 149 -9.13 -8.93 -7.19
CA VAL A 149 -8.52 -7.94 -6.27
C VAL A 149 -7.61 -6.97 -7.04
N GLN A 150 -6.86 -7.42 -8.04
CA GLN A 150 -6.06 -6.55 -8.90
C GLN A 150 -6.95 -5.59 -9.70
N GLU A 151 -8.08 -6.06 -10.25
CA GLU A 151 -9.07 -5.23 -10.95
C GLU A 151 -9.73 -4.20 -10.03
N ILE A 152 -10.11 -4.59 -8.80
CA ILE A 152 -10.65 -3.69 -7.77
C ILE A 152 -9.68 -2.56 -7.44
N LEU A 153 -8.38 -2.85 -7.46
CA LEU A 153 -7.31 -1.93 -7.09
C LEU A 153 -6.60 -1.29 -8.29
N ASP A 154 -7.11 -1.45 -9.52
CA ASP A 154 -6.47 -0.92 -10.75
C ASP A 154 -6.13 0.57 -10.65
N ARG A 155 -6.99 1.36 -10.00
CA ARG A 155 -6.79 2.80 -9.79
C ARG A 155 -5.92 3.16 -8.59
N SER A 156 -5.41 2.19 -7.85
CA SER A 156 -4.50 2.42 -6.71
C SER A 156 -3.03 2.53 -7.11
N GLY A 157 -2.67 2.11 -8.32
CA GLY A 157 -1.31 1.94 -8.81
C GLY A 157 -1.01 0.48 -9.14
N ARG A 158 0.23 0.03 -8.96
CA ARG A 158 0.63 -1.35 -9.27
C ARG A 158 0.36 -2.30 -8.12
N VAL A 159 -0.14 -3.50 -8.45
CA VAL A 159 -0.36 -4.60 -7.50
C VAL A 159 0.37 -5.84 -8.00
N ASP A 160 1.49 -6.18 -7.38
CA ASP A 160 2.31 -7.34 -7.75
C ASP A 160 2.00 -8.54 -6.85
N LEU A 161 1.75 -9.70 -7.46
CA LEU A 161 1.62 -10.97 -6.74
C LEU A 161 3.00 -11.49 -6.34
N MET A 162 3.14 -11.90 -5.07
CA MET A 162 4.39 -12.47 -4.56
C MET A 162 4.17 -13.52 -3.47
N ASP A 163 5.22 -14.27 -3.15
CA ASP A 163 5.21 -15.18 -2.01
C ASP A 163 5.23 -14.40 -0.69
N GLU A 164 4.50 -14.89 0.31
CA GLU A 164 4.41 -14.23 1.62
C GLU A 164 5.78 -14.08 2.29
N ALA A 165 6.72 -15.00 2.04
CA ALA A 165 8.08 -14.94 2.56
C ALA A 165 8.85 -13.65 2.16
N HIS A 166 8.46 -12.99 1.08
CA HIS A 166 9.07 -11.73 0.61
C HIS A 166 8.33 -10.48 1.08
N MET A 167 7.21 -10.61 1.78
CA MET A 167 6.36 -9.48 2.17
C MET A 167 7.08 -8.46 3.07
N ASP A 168 7.91 -8.93 4.01
CA ASP A 168 8.69 -8.03 4.88
C ASP A 168 9.78 -7.28 4.11
N ALA A 169 10.43 -7.93 3.13
CA ALA A 169 11.40 -7.30 2.25
C ALA A 169 10.73 -6.25 1.35
N PHE A 170 9.59 -6.58 0.75
CA PHE A 170 8.78 -5.63 -0.02
C PHE A 170 8.39 -4.42 0.84
N THR A 171 7.88 -4.67 2.05
CA THR A 171 7.47 -3.61 2.98
C THR A 171 8.61 -2.65 3.27
N SER A 172 9.83 -3.18 3.44
CA SER A 172 11.02 -2.38 3.74
C SER A 172 11.43 -1.47 2.59
N VAL A 173 11.21 -1.89 1.35
CA VAL A 173 11.53 -1.10 0.15
C VAL A 173 10.36 -0.19 -0.25
N ALA A 174 9.18 -0.77 -0.50
CA ALA A 174 8.06 -0.06 -1.09
C ALA A 174 7.04 0.46 -0.07
N GLY A 175 6.79 -0.28 1.01
CA GLY A 175 5.89 0.14 2.07
C GLY A 175 6.43 1.33 2.87
N CYS A 176 7.70 1.23 3.31
CA CYS A 176 8.40 2.28 4.05
C CYS A 176 9.04 3.36 3.13
N GLY A 177 9.27 3.02 1.87
CA GLY A 177 10.00 3.84 0.90
C GLY A 177 9.56 5.29 0.80
N PRO A 178 8.28 5.64 0.78
CA PRO A 178 7.85 7.03 0.75
C PRO A 178 8.46 7.88 1.88
N ALA A 179 8.58 7.30 3.10
CA ALA A 179 9.18 7.99 4.23
C ALA A 179 10.70 8.26 4.07
N TYR A 180 11.39 7.50 3.21
CA TYR A 180 12.80 7.75 2.89
C TYR A 180 12.95 8.84 1.83
N VAL A 181 11.99 8.91 0.91
CA VAL A 181 12.01 9.86 -0.21
C VAL A 181 11.66 11.27 0.25
N TYR A 182 10.74 11.45 1.20
CA TYR A 182 10.34 12.78 1.67
C TYR A 182 11.51 13.61 2.21
N PRO A 183 12.36 13.13 3.14
CA PRO A 183 13.52 13.87 3.59
C PRO A 183 14.56 14.09 2.49
N PHE A 184 14.65 13.22 1.48
CA PHE A 184 15.51 13.43 0.33
C PHE A 184 15.02 14.59 -0.56
N ILE A 185 13.69 14.68 -0.81
CA ILE A 185 13.07 15.82 -1.51
C ILE A 185 13.34 17.11 -0.75
N GLU A 186 13.14 17.10 0.58
CA GLU A 186 13.36 18.26 1.45
C GLU A 186 14.83 18.72 1.40
N ALA A 187 15.78 17.79 1.49
CA ALA A 187 17.21 18.11 1.43
C ALA A 187 17.63 18.69 0.07
N LEU A 188 17.10 18.18 -1.04
CA LEU A 188 17.35 18.75 -2.36
C LEU A 188 16.77 20.18 -2.48
N ALA A 189 15.59 20.41 -1.92
CA ALA A 189 14.98 21.74 -1.89
C ALA A 189 15.77 22.70 -1.01
N ASP A 190 16.32 22.24 0.14
CA ASP A 190 17.21 23.04 0.99
C ASP A 190 18.47 23.45 0.23
N GLY A 191 19.11 22.51 -0.47
CA GLY A 191 20.23 22.81 -1.35
C GLY A 191 19.87 23.86 -2.41
N GLY A 192 18.69 23.74 -3.04
CA GLY A 192 18.17 24.72 -3.98
C GLY A 192 18.05 26.13 -3.36
N VAL A 193 17.55 26.23 -2.13
CA VAL A 193 17.46 27.51 -1.40
C VAL A 193 18.84 28.08 -1.10
N MET A 194 19.81 27.24 -0.70
CA MET A 194 21.19 27.69 -0.44
C MET A 194 21.85 28.33 -1.66
N VAL A 195 21.43 27.95 -2.86
CA VAL A 195 21.95 28.52 -4.11
C VAL A 195 21.00 29.56 -4.76
N GLY A 196 19.98 30.03 -4.01
CA GLY A 196 19.16 31.18 -4.36
C GLY A 196 17.78 30.90 -4.96
N LEU A 197 17.31 29.64 -4.99
CA LEU A 197 15.93 29.35 -5.41
C LEU A 197 14.92 29.71 -4.31
N PRO A 198 13.74 30.23 -4.66
CA PRO A 198 12.64 30.35 -3.72
C PRO A 198 12.20 28.97 -3.20
N ARG A 199 11.92 28.85 -1.88
CA ARG A 199 11.58 27.59 -1.22
C ARG A 199 10.50 26.77 -1.94
N LYS A 200 9.40 27.41 -2.31
CA LYS A 200 8.28 26.73 -2.99
C LYS A 200 8.71 26.10 -4.30
N GLN A 201 9.42 26.84 -5.14
CA GLN A 201 9.92 26.36 -6.44
C GLN A 201 10.95 25.23 -6.25
N ALA A 202 11.88 25.38 -5.31
CA ALA A 202 12.87 24.34 -5.02
C ALA A 202 12.21 23.00 -4.64
N MET A 203 11.15 23.03 -3.83
CA MET A 203 10.37 21.85 -3.45
C MET A 203 9.66 21.22 -4.65
N GLU A 204 8.98 22.03 -5.47
CA GLU A 204 8.28 21.57 -6.67
C GLU A 204 9.25 20.93 -7.68
N TYR A 205 10.42 21.56 -7.89
CA TYR A 205 11.44 21.05 -8.83
C TYR A 205 12.05 19.74 -8.34
N ALA A 206 12.36 19.61 -7.05
CA ALA A 206 12.89 18.39 -6.47
C ALA A 206 11.89 17.23 -6.58
N ALA A 207 10.63 17.46 -6.23
CA ALA A 207 9.58 16.44 -6.29
C ALA A 207 9.32 15.99 -7.75
N GLN A 208 9.16 16.93 -8.68
CA GLN A 208 8.90 16.63 -10.09
C GLN A 208 10.08 15.88 -10.73
N MET A 209 11.31 16.29 -10.42
CA MET A 209 12.53 15.63 -10.92
C MET A 209 12.61 14.18 -10.45
N LEU A 210 12.37 13.92 -9.16
CA LEU A 210 12.40 12.55 -8.61
C LEU A 210 11.32 11.66 -9.23
N MET A 211 10.11 12.18 -9.39
CA MET A 211 9.03 11.47 -10.08
C MET A 211 9.45 11.08 -11.51
N GLY A 212 10.01 12.02 -12.27
CA GLY A 212 10.49 11.79 -13.63
C GLY A 212 11.64 10.79 -13.70
N ALA A 213 12.61 10.87 -12.78
CA ALA A 213 13.71 9.91 -12.72
C ALA A 213 13.25 8.49 -12.39
N ALA A 214 12.29 8.34 -11.48
CA ALA A 214 11.68 7.05 -11.17
C ALA A 214 10.91 6.48 -12.38
N ALA A 215 10.12 7.30 -13.07
CA ALA A 215 9.42 6.90 -14.29
C ALA A 215 10.40 6.44 -15.39
N MET A 216 11.51 7.15 -15.60
CA MET A 216 12.55 6.74 -16.55
C MET A 216 13.10 5.34 -16.27
N VAL A 217 13.29 4.95 -15.00
CA VAL A 217 13.73 3.60 -14.66
C VAL A 217 12.68 2.55 -15.01
N LEU A 218 11.40 2.82 -14.69
CA LEU A 218 10.30 1.88 -14.91
C LEU A 218 9.96 1.71 -16.40
N GLU A 219 9.95 2.80 -17.16
CA GLU A 219 9.51 2.81 -18.56
C GLU A 219 10.61 2.37 -19.53
N SER A 220 11.86 2.80 -19.28
CA SER A 220 12.97 2.43 -20.17
C SER A 220 13.53 1.02 -19.92
N GLY A 221 13.33 0.47 -18.72
CA GLY A 221 13.94 -0.77 -18.27
C GLY A 221 15.47 -0.73 -18.17
N GLN A 222 16.07 0.45 -18.35
CA GLN A 222 17.52 0.61 -18.28
C GLN A 222 18.02 0.57 -16.83
N HIS A 223 19.22 0.06 -16.63
CA HIS A 223 19.87 0.09 -15.34
C HIS A 223 20.09 1.56 -14.87
N PRO A 224 19.78 1.91 -13.60
CA PRO A 224 19.92 3.28 -13.10
C PRO A 224 21.34 3.87 -13.28
N GLY A 225 22.37 3.04 -13.26
CA GLY A 225 23.76 3.44 -13.56
C GLY A 225 23.93 3.96 -14.98
N ALA A 226 23.31 3.31 -15.98
CA ALA A 226 23.36 3.76 -17.38
C ALA A 226 22.61 5.10 -17.56
N LEU A 227 21.43 5.22 -16.94
CA LEU A 227 20.68 6.49 -16.94
C LEU A 227 21.47 7.64 -16.30
N LYS A 228 22.14 7.36 -15.17
CA LYS A 228 23.03 8.32 -14.51
C LYS A 228 24.20 8.75 -15.43
N ASP A 229 24.85 7.79 -16.09
CA ASP A 229 25.99 8.09 -16.98
C ASP A 229 25.56 8.93 -18.18
N ALA A 230 24.36 8.68 -18.73
CA ALA A 230 23.84 9.45 -19.86
C ALA A 230 23.62 10.94 -19.56
N VAL A 231 23.44 11.33 -18.29
CA VAL A 231 23.28 12.74 -17.88
C VAL A 231 24.54 13.36 -17.27
N CYS A 232 25.65 12.58 -17.19
CA CYS A 232 26.92 13.00 -16.62
C CYS A 232 27.95 13.31 -17.72
N SER A 233 28.00 14.56 -18.18
CA SER A 233 29.05 14.99 -19.10
C SER A 233 30.42 15.11 -18.40
N PRO A 234 31.55 14.89 -19.14
CA PRO A 234 32.90 15.07 -18.60
C PRO A 234 33.12 16.46 -18.02
N GLY A 235 33.53 16.55 -16.75
CA GLY A 235 33.76 17.81 -16.04
C GLY A 235 32.51 18.65 -15.74
N GLY A 236 31.29 18.09 -15.98
CA GLY A 236 30.03 18.81 -15.80
C GLY A 236 29.57 18.93 -14.35
N SER A 237 28.56 19.76 -14.12
CA SER A 237 27.95 19.96 -12.79
C SER A 237 27.29 18.69 -12.25
N THR A 238 26.70 17.88 -13.12
CA THR A 238 26.00 16.65 -12.72
C THR A 238 26.97 15.66 -12.07
N ILE A 239 28.13 15.39 -12.70
CA ILE A 239 29.12 14.46 -12.14
C ILE A 239 29.72 14.99 -10.84
N ALA A 240 29.92 16.30 -10.70
CA ALA A 240 30.37 16.90 -9.45
C ALA A 240 29.36 16.71 -8.31
N GLY A 241 28.06 16.88 -8.59
CA GLY A 241 26.98 16.59 -7.64
C GLY A 241 26.91 15.11 -7.26
N VAL A 242 27.05 14.18 -8.22
CA VAL A 242 27.10 12.75 -7.97
C VAL A 242 28.30 12.39 -7.08
N ALA A 243 29.48 12.94 -7.36
CA ALA A 243 30.69 12.72 -6.54
C ALA A 243 30.49 13.19 -5.09
N ALA A 244 29.82 14.31 -4.88
CA ALA A 244 29.48 14.80 -3.54
C ALA A 244 28.52 13.85 -2.80
N LEU A 245 27.49 13.31 -3.46
CA LEU A 245 26.58 12.32 -2.87
C LEU A 245 27.31 11.02 -2.48
N GLU A 246 28.21 10.53 -3.34
CA GLU A 246 29.00 9.32 -3.05
C GLU A 246 29.97 9.56 -1.86
N ALA A 247 30.64 10.70 -1.81
CA ALA A 247 31.55 11.07 -0.73
C ALA A 247 30.82 11.16 0.64
N ASN A 248 29.52 11.50 0.64
CA ASN A 248 28.70 11.58 1.85
C ASN A 248 27.87 10.32 2.12
N GLY A 249 28.13 9.21 1.43
CA GLY A 249 27.61 7.88 1.78
C GLY A 249 26.14 7.66 1.45
N LEU A 250 25.57 8.33 0.44
CA LEU A 250 24.16 8.18 0.04
C LEU A 250 23.74 6.72 -0.11
N ARG A 251 24.53 5.91 -0.81
CA ARG A 251 24.21 4.49 -1.05
C ARG A 251 24.15 3.70 0.25
N HIS A 252 25.13 3.93 1.13
CA HIS A 252 25.17 3.27 2.42
C HIS A 252 23.95 3.63 3.27
N ALA A 253 23.58 4.91 3.34
CA ALA A 253 22.42 5.37 4.09
C ALA A 253 21.12 4.73 3.59
N ALA A 254 20.92 4.68 2.26
CA ALA A 254 19.74 4.05 1.67
C ALA A 254 19.66 2.54 1.96
N ILE A 255 20.78 1.82 1.84
CA ILE A 255 20.84 0.39 2.16
C ILE A 255 20.53 0.15 3.65
N GLN A 256 21.12 0.94 4.56
CA GLN A 256 20.88 0.80 5.99
C GLN A 256 19.42 1.10 6.38
N ALA A 257 18.75 2.05 5.73
CA ALA A 257 17.34 2.33 5.96
C ALA A 257 16.46 1.10 5.64
N VAL A 258 16.70 0.44 4.51
CA VAL A 258 15.97 -0.78 4.12
C VAL A 258 16.25 -1.92 5.11
N LEU A 259 17.51 -2.15 5.49
CA LEU A 259 17.88 -3.21 6.42
C LEU A 259 17.27 -3.00 7.80
N ALA A 260 17.32 -1.78 8.33
CA ALA A 260 16.72 -1.44 9.62
C ALA A 260 15.19 -1.65 9.63
N ALA A 261 14.51 -1.24 8.56
CA ALA A 261 13.07 -1.47 8.42
C ALA A 261 12.74 -2.97 8.33
N TYR A 262 13.53 -3.74 7.59
CA TYR A 262 13.35 -5.19 7.45
C TYR A 262 13.46 -5.91 8.80
N GLU A 263 14.50 -5.63 9.58
CA GLU A 263 14.69 -6.23 10.92
C GLU A 263 13.53 -5.83 11.87
N LYS A 264 13.03 -4.60 11.76
CA LYS A 264 11.90 -4.16 12.56
C LYS A 264 10.60 -4.86 12.15
N ASN A 265 10.33 -5.05 10.85
CA ASN A 265 9.16 -5.78 10.36
C ASN A 265 9.13 -7.22 10.87
N LYS A 266 10.26 -7.93 10.85
CA LYS A 266 10.40 -9.28 11.40
C LYS A 266 10.10 -9.37 12.90
N GLN A 267 10.39 -8.30 13.65
CA GLN A 267 10.06 -8.24 15.09
C GLN A 267 8.56 -8.01 15.32
N LEU A 268 7.91 -7.19 14.49
CA LEU A 268 6.48 -6.91 14.61
C LEU A 268 5.62 -8.14 14.29
N GLY A 269 6.04 -8.96 13.34
CA GLY A 269 5.35 -10.20 12.99
C GLY A 269 5.45 -11.32 14.05
N LYS A 270 6.27 -11.13 15.11
CA LYS A 270 6.43 -12.08 16.21
C LYS A 270 5.66 -11.68 17.48
N GLN A 271 5.02 -10.52 17.51
CA GLN A 271 4.19 -10.01 18.60
C GLN A 271 2.71 -10.33 18.35
#